data_316c037300c1f138c3efa0e755225e4f
#
_entry.id   316c037300c1f138c3efa0e755225e4f
#
_cell.length_a   1.000
_cell.length_b   1.000
_cell.length_c   1.000
_cell.angle_alpha   90.00
_cell.angle_beta   90.00
_cell.angle_gamma   90.00
#
_symmetry.space_group_name_H-M   'P 1'
#
loop_
_entity.id
_entity.type
_entity.pdbx_description
1 polymer ?
#
loop_
_entity_poly.entity_id
_entity_poly.type
_entity_poly.pdbx_seq_one_letter_code
_entity_poly.pdbx_strand_id
1 'polypeptide(L)'
;MKKFRSLLLCAAAAATLSAQSEDKVEKITSIDIYVSPFYSAKEGKPEYVHVYEPIDDLLMKNDVPSLKKAIKIIEDAPDMVAPTTLMTVAARAYDLGLKDDAVFWFYAGKYRFISFASVIDVSGAMFMETVEANSAFMHLAGDVINPYAFCDIDKQQIIVEKAVDWVKGHPYKAIFSDKFPSMASDRKAALKEVIEKLKADQQKQKQYFADPKNRADYIAERKKYRTDERFCD
;
A
#
# COMPACT_ATOMS: atom_id res chain seq x y z
N MET A 1 62.66 51.13 37.96
CA MET A 1 61.53 51.80 37.30
C MET A 1 61.09 50.96 36.08
N LYS A 2 60.10 50.10 36.20
CA LYS A 2 59.63 49.25 35.12
C LYS A 2 58.16 49.58 34.81
N LYS A 3 57.91 50.04 33.61
CA LYS A 3 56.56 50.41 33.13
C LYS A 3 55.79 49.15 32.77
N PHE A 4 54.64 48.92 33.41
CA PHE A 4 53.65 47.88 33.02
C PHE A 4 52.77 48.47 31.91
N ARG A 5 52.79 47.83 30.75
CA ARG A 5 51.84 48.06 29.67
C ARG A 5 50.70 47.07 29.84
N SER A 6 49.51 47.61 30.11
CA SER A 6 48.25 46.85 30.11
C SER A 6 47.79 46.57 28.67
N LEU A 7 47.72 45.30 28.28
CA LEU A 7 47.08 44.88 27.01
C LEU A 7 45.63 44.63 27.32
N LEU A 8 44.75 45.43 26.73
CA LEU A 8 43.30 45.11 26.62
C LEU A 8 43.13 44.07 25.51
N LEU A 9 42.70 42.85 25.87
CA LEU A 9 42.20 41.86 24.93
C LEU A 9 40.70 42.12 24.72
N CYS A 10 40.30 42.62 23.54
CA CYS A 10 38.91 42.59 23.09
C CYS A 10 38.59 41.18 22.61
N ALA A 11 37.83 40.44 23.41
CA ALA A 11 37.22 39.19 22.96
C ALA A 11 35.99 39.51 22.06
N ALA A 12 36.16 39.38 20.76
CA ALA A 12 35.04 39.40 19.83
C ALA A 12 34.30 38.05 19.96
N ALA A 13 33.16 38.07 20.61
CA ALA A 13 32.23 36.93 20.59
C ALA A 13 31.61 36.84 19.19
N ALA A 14 32.12 35.94 18.37
CA ALA A 14 31.47 35.54 17.14
C ALA A 14 30.22 34.74 17.51
N ALA A 15 29.07 35.39 17.45
CA ALA A 15 27.76 34.71 17.46
C ALA A 15 27.65 33.88 16.19
N THR A 16 27.97 32.59 16.26
CA THR A 16 27.58 31.64 15.22
C THR A 16 26.06 31.50 15.25
N LEU A 17 25.38 32.21 14.37
CA LEU A 17 24.03 31.85 14.01
C LEU A 17 24.10 30.45 13.37
N SER A 18 23.78 29.44 14.17
CA SER A 18 23.39 28.15 13.62
C SER A 18 22.08 28.37 12.87
N ALA A 19 22.17 28.52 11.55
CA ALA A 19 21.04 28.37 10.69
C ALA A 19 20.54 26.94 10.93
N GLN A 20 19.45 26.80 11.68
CA GLN A 20 18.66 25.58 11.67
C GLN A 20 18.22 25.41 10.20
N SER A 21 18.85 24.47 9.51
CA SER A 21 18.31 24.01 8.23
C SER A 21 16.90 23.49 8.55
N GLU A 22 15.87 24.19 8.08
CA GLU A 22 14.55 23.59 8.06
C GLU A 22 14.71 22.27 7.32
N ASP A 23 14.52 21.17 8.05
CA ASP A 23 14.53 19.83 7.45
C ASP A 23 13.52 19.81 6.33
N LYS A 24 14.03 19.89 5.10
CA LYS A 24 13.20 19.88 3.91
C LYS A 24 12.51 18.52 3.84
N VAL A 25 11.19 18.50 4.00
CA VAL A 25 10.42 17.27 3.90
C VAL A 25 10.52 16.75 2.48
N GLU A 26 11.03 15.54 2.34
CA GLU A 26 11.06 14.85 1.05
C GLU A 26 9.68 14.29 0.72
N LYS A 27 9.20 14.61 -0.49
CA LYS A 27 7.92 14.16 -1.00
C LYS A 27 8.04 12.73 -1.50
N ILE A 28 7.12 11.87 -1.09
CA ILE A 28 7.07 10.49 -1.54
C ILE A 28 6.30 10.42 -2.86
N THR A 29 6.99 10.08 -3.94
CA THR A 29 6.43 10.08 -5.31
C THR A 29 6.40 8.70 -5.95
N SER A 30 7.12 7.72 -5.39
CA SER A 30 7.24 6.37 -5.94
C SER A 30 7.12 5.29 -4.85
N ILE A 31 6.87 4.08 -5.28
CA ILE A 31 6.88 2.89 -4.43
C ILE A 31 7.95 1.94 -4.95
N ASP A 32 9.04 1.80 -4.19
CA ASP A 32 10.11 0.88 -4.51
C ASP A 32 9.82 -0.50 -3.89
N ILE A 33 9.39 -1.45 -4.72
CA ILE A 33 9.19 -2.83 -4.29
C ILE A 33 10.38 -3.65 -4.77
N TYR A 34 11.26 -4.01 -3.84
CA TYR A 34 12.35 -4.94 -4.10
C TYR A 34 11.88 -6.38 -3.89
N VAL A 35 11.79 -7.13 -4.98
CA VAL A 35 11.58 -8.57 -4.94
C VAL A 35 12.94 -9.23 -4.80
N SER A 36 13.17 -9.89 -3.65
CA SER A 36 14.44 -10.54 -3.40
C SER A 36 14.76 -11.57 -4.50
N PRO A 37 15.99 -11.57 -5.06
CA PRO A 37 16.43 -12.58 -6.01
C PRO A 37 16.30 -14.01 -5.48
N PHE A 38 16.18 -14.19 -4.17
CA PHE A 38 16.02 -15.47 -3.52
C PHE A 38 14.73 -16.20 -3.94
N TYR A 39 13.67 -15.46 -4.23
CA TYR A 39 12.39 -16.02 -4.71
C TYR A 39 12.36 -16.24 -6.23
N SER A 40 13.38 -15.76 -6.94
CA SER A 40 13.48 -15.85 -8.40
C SER A 40 14.65 -16.67 -8.88
N ALA A 41 15.33 -17.42 -7.99
CA ALA A 41 16.48 -18.23 -8.36
C ALA A 41 16.03 -19.65 -8.69
N LYS A 42 16.04 -20.00 -9.96
CA LYS A 42 15.94 -21.37 -10.43
C LYS A 42 17.31 -21.82 -10.92
N GLU A 43 17.82 -22.93 -10.39
CA GLU A 43 19.14 -23.47 -10.72
C GLU A 43 20.29 -22.45 -10.54
N GLY A 44 20.19 -21.56 -9.54
CA GLY A 44 21.19 -20.53 -9.24
C GLY A 44 21.21 -19.35 -10.19
N LYS A 45 20.24 -19.22 -11.09
CA LYS A 45 20.06 -18.06 -11.96
C LYS A 45 18.86 -17.23 -11.51
N PRO A 46 18.98 -15.88 -11.43
CA PRO A 46 17.83 -15.04 -11.18
C PRO A 46 16.80 -15.21 -12.29
N GLU A 47 15.56 -15.57 -11.94
CA GLU A 47 14.43 -15.48 -12.86
C GLU A 47 13.61 -14.27 -12.50
N TYR A 48 13.04 -13.58 -13.51
CA TYR A 48 12.08 -12.51 -13.25
C TYR A 48 10.82 -13.11 -12.65
N VAL A 49 10.30 -12.47 -11.58
CA VAL A 49 9.03 -12.88 -11.00
C VAL A 49 7.92 -12.40 -11.93
N HIS A 50 7.22 -13.35 -12.53
CA HIS A 50 6.03 -13.06 -13.32
C HIS A 50 4.85 -12.85 -12.38
N VAL A 51 4.25 -11.67 -12.46
CA VAL A 51 3.10 -11.28 -11.63
C VAL A 51 1.81 -11.85 -12.21
N TYR A 52 1.66 -11.75 -13.50
CA TYR A 52 0.56 -12.32 -14.28
C TYR A 52 0.91 -12.20 -15.77
N GLU A 53 1.26 -13.31 -16.40
CA GLU A 53 1.83 -13.37 -17.75
C GLU A 53 1.12 -12.45 -18.78
N PRO A 54 -0.22 -12.36 -18.83
CA PRO A 54 -0.90 -11.53 -19.81
C PRO A 54 -0.61 -10.02 -19.70
N ILE A 55 -0.09 -9.56 -18.57
CA ILE A 55 0.14 -8.12 -18.31
C ILE A 55 1.57 -7.77 -17.92
N ASP A 56 2.46 -8.75 -17.73
CA ASP A 56 3.83 -8.52 -17.27
C ASP A 56 4.57 -7.49 -18.13
N ASP A 57 4.56 -7.68 -19.46
CA ASP A 57 5.19 -6.75 -20.39
C ASP A 57 4.59 -5.33 -20.37
N LEU A 58 3.30 -5.24 -20.03
CA LEU A 58 2.61 -3.95 -19.89
C LEU A 58 3.01 -3.23 -18.60
N LEU A 59 3.16 -3.99 -17.51
CA LEU A 59 3.56 -3.44 -16.21
C LEU A 59 5.03 -2.99 -16.19
N MET A 60 5.87 -3.55 -17.03
CA MET A 60 7.28 -3.12 -17.17
C MET A 60 7.43 -1.76 -17.87
N LYS A 61 6.40 -1.30 -18.60
CA LYS A 61 6.43 -0.01 -19.29
C LYS A 61 6.09 1.12 -18.34
N ASN A 62 6.85 2.21 -18.42
CA ASN A 62 6.62 3.38 -17.57
C ASN A 62 5.69 4.40 -18.26
N ASP A 63 4.50 3.96 -18.63
CA ASP A 63 3.49 4.81 -19.28
C ASP A 63 2.05 4.44 -18.88
N VAL A 64 1.19 5.45 -18.80
CA VAL A 64 -0.23 5.31 -18.45
C VAL A 64 -1.02 4.48 -19.47
N PRO A 65 -0.82 4.59 -20.79
CA PRO A 65 -1.53 3.75 -21.76
C PRO A 65 -1.29 2.26 -21.58
N SER A 66 -0.06 1.84 -21.28
CA SER A 66 0.26 0.43 -21.01
C SER A 66 -0.39 -0.06 -19.72
N LEU A 67 -0.35 0.74 -18.66
CA LEU A 67 -1.05 0.40 -17.41
C LEU A 67 -2.56 0.27 -17.62
N LYS A 68 -3.20 1.18 -18.35
CA LYS A 68 -4.63 1.08 -18.66
C LYS A 68 -4.99 -0.17 -19.46
N LYS A 69 -4.11 -0.61 -20.38
CA LYS A 69 -4.29 -1.89 -21.08
C LYS A 69 -4.19 -3.07 -20.12
N ALA A 70 -3.23 -3.06 -19.20
CA ALA A 70 -3.11 -4.09 -18.17
C ALA A 70 -4.36 -4.17 -17.29
N ILE A 71 -4.86 -3.02 -16.83
CA ILE A 71 -6.11 -2.93 -16.05
C ILE A 71 -7.29 -3.50 -16.86
N LYS A 72 -7.40 -3.17 -18.13
CA LYS A 72 -8.49 -3.70 -18.99
C LYS A 72 -8.44 -5.24 -19.09
N ILE A 73 -7.26 -5.84 -19.21
CA ILE A 73 -7.09 -7.31 -19.20
C ILE A 73 -7.57 -7.91 -17.88
N ILE A 74 -7.27 -7.25 -16.75
CA ILE A 74 -7.75 -7.65 -15.43
C ILE A 74 -9.29 -7.59 -15.35
N GLU A 75 -9.88 -6.50 -15.84
CA GLU A 75 -11.33 -6.30 -15.84
C GLU A 75 -12.07 -7.32 -16.70
N ASP A 76 -11.43 -7.83 -17.76
CA ASP A 76 -12.01 -8.85 -18.65
C ASP A 76 -11.98 -10.27 -18.02
N ALA A 77 -11.07 -10.54 -17.06
CA ALA A 77 -10.98 -11.83 -16.35
C ALA A 77 -10.61 -11.63 -14.87
N PRO A 78 -11.39 -10.87 -14.10
CA PRO A 78 -11.01 -10.38 -12.78
C PRO A 78 -10.90 -11.47 -11.71
N ASP A 79 -11.64 -12.57 -11.84
CA ASP A 79 -11.67 -13.68 -10.89
C ASP A 79 -10.42 -14.57 -10.92
N MET A 80 -9.60 -14.45 -11.97
CA MET A 80 -8.34 -15.21 -12.12
C MET A 80 -7.13 -14.50 -11.54
N VAL A 81 -7.23 -13.20 -11.24
CA VAL A 81 -6.08 -12.37 -10.89
C VAL A 81 -5.74 -12.49 -9.41
N ALA A 82 -4.47 -12.80 -9.12
CA ALA A 82 -3.97 -12.95 -7.75
C ALA A 82 -3.97 -11.60 -6.97
N PRO A 83 -4.10 -11.64 -5.64
CA PRO A 83 -4.02 -10.42 -4.81
C PRO A 83 -2.75 -9.60 -5.03
N THR A 84 -1.58 -10.27 -5.11
CA THR A 84 -0.28 -9.62 -5.35
C THR A 84 -0.24 -8.89 -6.69
N THR A 85 -0.87 -9.43 -7.73
CA THR A 85 -1.00 -8.78 -9.04
C THR A 85 -1.74 -7.44 -8.92
N LEU A 86 -2.86 -7.40 -8.18
CA LEU A 86 -3.61 -6.17 -7.96
C LEU A 86 -2.79 -5.13 -7.18
N MET A 87 -2.00 -5.57 -6.19
CA MET A 87 -1.11 -4.69 -5.44
C MET A 87 0.05 -4.17 -6.30
N THR A 88 0.57 -4.97 -7.25
CA THR A 88 1.57 -4.51 -8.22
C THR A 88 0.99 -3.45 -9.14
N VAL A 89 -0.24 -3.65 -9.62
CA VAL A 89 -0.96 -2.62 -10.41
C VAL A 89 -1.14 -1.34 -9.59
N ALA A 90 -1.44 -1.46 -8.30
CA ALA A 90 -1.55 -0.31 -7.40
C ALA A 90 -0.22 0.46 -7.28
N ALA A 91 0.91 -0.24 -7.10
CA ALA A 91 2.23 0.38 -7.06
C ALA A 91 2.53 1.12 -8.38
N ARG A 92 2.29 0.47 -9.52
CA ARG A 92 2.48 1.08 -10.84
C ARG A 92 1.57 2.29 -11.09
N ALA A 93 0.31 2.21 -10.62
CA ALA A 93 -0.61 3.34 -10.70
C ALA A 93 -0.11 4.54 -9.87
N TYR A 94 0.42 4.28 -8.67
CA TYR A 94 1.01 5.32 -7.83
C TYR A 94 2.21 5.99 -8.51
N ASP A 95 3.16 5.20 -9.04
CA ASP A 95 4.34 5.69 -9.75
C ASP A 95 4.01 6.56 -10.97
N LEU A 96 2.93 6.22 -11.66
CA LEU A 96 2.45 6.96 -12.83
C LEU A 96 1.51 8.13 -12.49
N GLY A 97 1.36 8.47 -11.20
CA GLY A 97 0.55 9.59 -10.75
C GLY A 97 -0.97 9.31 -10.72
N LEU A 98 -1.41 8.09 -11.02
CA LEU A 98 -2.81 7.66 -10.92
C LEU A 98 -3.13 7.22 -9.49
N LYS A 99 -2.97 8.14 -8.55
CA LYS A 99 -2.95 7.83 -7.13
C LYS A 99 -4.29 7.31 -6.58
N ASP A 100 -5.42 7.80 -7.07
CA ASP A 100 -6.74 7.30 -6.67
C ASP A 100 -6.98 5.86 -7.18
N ASP A 101 -6.52 5.56 -8.40
CA ASP A 101 -6.53 4.18 -8.93
C ASP A 101 -5.60 3.28 -8.11
N ALA A 102 -4.46 3.80 -7.65
CA ALA A 102 -3.57 3.09 -6.76
C ALA A 102 -4.25 2.70 -5.44
N VAL A 103 -5.00 3.61 -4.83
CA VAL A 103 -5.79 3.33 -3.61
C VAL A 103 -6.80 2.22 -3.89
N PHE A 104 -7.55 2.32 -4.99
CA PHE A 104 -8.54 1.31 -5.35
C PHE A 104 -7.92 -0.09 -5.52
N TRP A 105 -6.89 -0.22 -6.35
CA TRP A 105 -6.27 -1.52 -6.64
C TRP A 105 -5.53 -2.10 -5.42
N PHE A 106 -4.94 -1.26 -4.58
CA PHE A 106 -4.33 -1.68 -3.32
C PHE A 106 -5.36 -2.32 -2.38
N TYR A 107 -6.49 -1.65 -2.16
CA TYR A 107 -7.54 -2.18 -1.30
C TYR A 107 -8.25 -3.39 -1.92
N ALA A 108 -8.43 -3.42 -3.23
CA ALA A 108 -8.95 -4.60 -3.93
C ALA A 108 -8.02 -5.81 -3.73
N GLY A 109 -6.71 -5.64 -3.88
CA GLY A 109 -5.73 -6.69 -3.62
C GLY A 109 -5.73 -7.14 -2.16
N LYS A 110 -5.68 -6.20 -1.22
CA LYS A 110 -5.73 -6.47 0.22
C LYS A 110 -6.98 -7.26 0.61
N TYR A 111 -8.15 -6.83 0.18
CA TYR A 111 -9.40 -7.49 0.56
C TYR A 111 -9.59 -8.83 -0.14
N ARG A 112 -9.08 -8.96 -1.36
CA ARG A 112 -9.03 -10.27 -2.05
C ARG A 112 -8.16 -11.26 -1.29
N PHE A 113 -6.99 -10.85 -0.79
CA PHE A 113 -6.14 -11.69 0.03
C PHE A 113 -6.80 -12.06 1.37
N ILE A 114 -7.39 -11.07 2.06
CA ILE A 114 -8.14 -11.33 3.30
C ILE A 114 -9.26 -12.35 3.05
N SER A 115 -10.01 -12.20 1.96
CA SER A 115 -11.07 -13.14 1.60
C SER A 115 -10.54 -14.54 1.33
N PHE A 116 -9.42 -14.65 0.61
CA PHE A 116 -8.75 -15.92 0.34
C PHE A 116 -8.27 -16.59 1.64
N ALA A 117 -7.49 -15.88 2.44
CA ALA A 117 -6.89 -16.40 3.68
C ALA A 117 -7.92 -16.66 4.80
N SER A 118 -9.14 -16.11 4.69
CA SER A 118 -10.21 -16.39 5.65
C SER A 118 -11.03 -17.63 5.30
N VAL A 119 -10.95 -18.13 4.08
CA VAL A 119 -11.69 -19.32 3.62
C VAL A 119 -10.75 -20.50 3.43
N ILE A 120 -9.55 -20.25 2.90
CA ILE A 120 -8.52 -21.27 2.65
C ILE A 120 -7.60 -21.35 3.87
N ASP A 121 -7.26 -22.57 4.27
CA ASP A 121 -6.24 -22.79 5.29
C ASP A 121 -4.86 -22.55 4.68
N VAL A 122 -4.35 -21.35 4.91
CA VAL A 122 -3.05 -20.90 4.40
C VAL A 122 -1.89 -21.18 5.36
N SER A 123 -2.09 -21.96 6.43
CA SER A 123 -1.07 -22.27 7.44
C SER A 123 -0.03 -23.29 6.93
N GLY A 124 -0.36 -24.03 5.88
CA GLY A 124 0.52 -25.06 5.30
C GLY A 124 1.70 -24.48 4.52
N ALA A 125 2.80 -25.24 4.45
CA ALA A 125 4.04 -24.86 3.78
C ALA A 125 3.83 -24.44 2.31
N MET A 126 2.83 -25.01 1.63
CA MET A 126 2.51 -24.66 0.25
C MET A 126 2.05 -23.21 0.04
N PHE A 127 1.64 -22.51 1.10
CA PHE A 127 1.19 -21.11 1.04
C PHE A 127 2.19 -20.13 1.63
N MET A 128 3.30 -20.58 2.19
CA MET A 128 4.26 -19.73 2.90
C MET A 128 4.71 -18.56 2.03
N GLU A 129 5.18 -18.82 0.82
CA GLU A 129 5.60 -17.77 -0.12
C GLU A 129 4.46 -16.83 -0.49
N THR A 130 3.24 -17.37 -0.68
CA THR A 130 2.06 -16.55 -0.99
C THR A 130 1.71 -15.61 0.15
N VAL A 131 1.73 -16.10 1.38
CA VAL A 131 1.45 -15.29 2.58
C VAL A 131 2.51 -14.22 2.78
N GLU A 132 3.79 -14.60 2.68
CA GLU A 132 4.92 -13.67 2.82
C GLU A 132 4.90 -12.59 1.74
N ALA A 133 4.68 -12.95 0.47
CA ALA A 133 4.59 -12.00 -0.62
C ALA A 133 3.44 -11.01 -0.41
N ASN A 134 2.23 -11.49 -0.09
CA ASN A 134 1.10 -10.60 0.17
C ASN A 134 1.36 -9.69 1.37
N SER A 135 1.98 -10.20 2.46
CA SER A 135 2.36 -9.40 3.62
C SER A 135 3.37 -8.32 3.24
N ALA A 136 4.40 -8.67 2.48
CA ALA A 136 5.41 -7.72 2.01
C ALA A 136 4.79 -6.60 1.15
N PHE A 137 3.93 -6.94 0.19
CA PHE A 137 3.21 -5.94 -0.62
C PHE A 137 2.30 -5.06 0.21
N MET A 138 1.57 -5.63 1.19
CA MET A 138 0.71 -4.84 2.08
C MET A 138 1.50 -3.83 2.91
N HIS A 139 2.72 -4.17 3.34
CA HIS A 139 3.60 -3.23 4.03
C HIS A 139 4.20 -2.21 3.07
N LEU A 140 4.94 -2.66 2.06
CA LEU A 140 5.70 -1.76 1.18
C LEU A 140 4.80 -0.78 0.42
N ALA A 141 3.73 -1.27 -0.20
CA ALA A 141 2.79 -0.39 -0.89
C ALA A 141 1.88 0.35 0.09
N GLY A 142 1.47 -0.30 1.18
CA GLY A 142 0.58 0.29 2.17
C GLY A 142 1.19 1.44 2.94
N ASP A 143 2.50 1.42 3.21
CA ASP A 143 3.22 2.51 3.89
C ASP A 143 3.28 3.80 3.06
N VAL A 144 2.98 3.71 1.76
CA VAL A 144 2.90 4.84 0.85
C VAL A 144 1.45 5.16 0.48
N ILE A 145 0.68 4.15 0.04
CA ILE A 145 -0.68 4.34 -0.47
C ILE A 145 -1.66 4.74 0.65
N ASN A 146 -1.56 4.15 1.85
CA ASN A 146 -2.46 4.53 2.95
C ASN A 146 -2.29 5.99 3.39
N PRO A 147 -1.08 6.50 3.67
CA PRO A 147 -0.92 7.91 3.98
C PRO A 147 -1.49 8.84 2.91
N TYR A 148 -1.31 8.53 1.62
CA TYR A 148 -1.94 9.28 0.53
C TYR A 148 -3.47 9.18 0.56
N ALA A 149 -4.02 7.98 0.71
CA ALA A 149 -5.47 7.78 0.72
C ALA A 149 -6.18 8.64 1.76
N PHE A 150 -5.56 8.84 2.93
CA PHE A 150 -6.09 9.66 4.01
C PHE A 150 -5.78 11.16 3.88
N CYS A 151 -5.24 11.64 2.76
CA CYS A 151 -5.19 13.07 2.46
C CYS A 151 -6.61 13.62 2.27
N ASP A 152 -7.53 12.77 1.82
CA ASP A 152 -8.97 13.04 1.75
C ASP A 152 -9.73 11.85 2.34
N ILE A 153 -10.13 11.96 3.60
CA ILE A 153 -10.81 10.90 4.35
C ILE A 153 -12.12 10.49 3.66
N ASP A 154 -12.89 11.42 3.14
CA ASP A 154 -14.20 11.14 2.55
C ASP A 154 -14.03 10.41 1.21
N LYS A 155 -13.09 10.86 0.40
CA LYS A 155 -12.72 10.18 -0.85
C LYS A 155 -12.16 8.78 -0.60
N GLN A 156 -11.30 8.61 0.41
CA GLN A 156 -10.77 7.31 0.82
C GLN A 156 -11.91 6.33 1.12
N GLN A 157 -12.91 6.74 1.92
CA GLN A 157 -14.04 5.89 2.27
C GLN A 157 -14.83 5.44 1.03
N ILE A 158 -15.03 6.34 0.06
CA ILE A 158 -15.71 6.03 -1.20
C ILE A 158 -14.92 5.00 -2.02
N ILE A 159 -13.61 5.20 -2.15
CA ILE A 159 -12.75 4.30 -2.94
C ILE A 159 -12.68 2.92 -2.30
N VAL A 160 -12.54 2.86 -0.98
CA VAL A 160 -12.47 1.59 -0.23
C VAL A 160 -13.80 0.82 -0.31
N GLU A 161 -14.93 1.50 -0.27
CA GLU A 161 -16.24 0.88 -0.47
C GLU A 161 -16.35 0.25 -1.88
N LYS A 162 -15.93 0.98 -2.92
CA LYS A 162 -15.85 0.45 -4.28
C LYS A 162 -14.95 -0.79 -4.38
N ALA A 163 -13.81 -0.79 -3.66
CA ALA A 163 -12.90 -1.93 -3.65
C ALA A 163 -13.52 -3.19 -3.01
N VAL A 164 -14.28 -3.03 -1.90
CA VAL A 164 -15.01 -4.16 -1.30
C VAL A 164 -16.12 -4.66 -2.23
N ASP A 165 -16.88 -3.76 -2.85
CA ASP A 165 -17.94 -4.16 -3.77
C ASP A 165 -17.36 -4.85 -5.02
N TRP A 166 -16.20 -4.41 -5.50
CA TRP A 166 -15.48 -5.08 -6.58
C TRP A 166 -15.06 -6.51 -6.20
N VAL A 167 -14.46 -6.70 -5.01
CA VAL A 167 -14.08 -8.03 -4.51
C VAL A 167 -15.31 -8.92 -4.32
N LYS A 168 -16.43 -8.37 -3.84
CA LYS A 168 -17.71 -9.08 -3.74
C LYS A 168 -18.24 -9.52 -5.11
N GLY A 169 -18.16 -8.63 -6.10
CA GLY A 169 -18.64 -8.91 -7.47
C GLY A 169 -17.73 -9.85 -8.27
N HIS A 170 -16.45 -9.94 -7.89
CA HIS A 170 -15.43 -10.72 -8.59
C HIS A 170 -14.68 -11.65 -7.61
N PRO A 171 -15.33 -12.70 -7.10
CA PRO A 171 -14.72 -13.63 -6.16
C PRO A 171 -13.47 -14.29 -6.77
N TYR A 172 -12.38 -14.34 -6.00
CA TYR A 172 -11.15 -14.99 -6.46
C TYR A 172 -11.37 -16.48 -6.64
N LYS A 173 -11.22 -16.97 -7.87
CA LYS A 173 -11.55 -18.35 -8.27
C LYS A 173 -10.76 -19.40 -7.49
N ALA A 174 -9.54 -19.09 -7.06
CA ALA A 174 -8.72 -19.98 -6.25
C ALA A 174 -9.40 -20.38 -4.91
N ILE A 175 -10.29 -19.54 -4.37
CA ILE A 175 -11.06 -19.85 -3.15
C ILE A 175 -11.89 -21.12 -3.34
N PHE A 176 -12.34 -21.40 -4.56
CA PHE A 176 -13.22 -22.54 -4.87
C PHE A 176 -12.47 -23.75 -5.43
N SER A 177 -11.15 -23.72 -5.45
CA SER A 177 -10.34 -24.85 -5.93
C SER A 177 -10.30 -25.97 -4.90
N ASP A 178 -10.69 -27.18 -5.29
CA ASP A 178 -10.62 -28.38 -4.45
C ASP A 178 -9.16 -28.80 -4.10
N LYS A 179 -8.19 -28.22 -4.81
CA LYS A 179 -6.77 -28.45 -4.56
C LYS A 179 -6.26 -27.80 -3.27
N PHE A 180 -7.00 -26.84 -2.73
CA PHE A 180 -6.61 -26.09 -1.54
C PHE A 180 -7.42 -26.51 -0.32
N PRO A 181 -6.76 -26.71 0.84
CA PRO A 181 -7.46 -26.98 2.10
C PRO A 181 -8.34 -25.80 2.48
N SER A 182 -9.50 -26.07 3.05
CA SER A 182 -10.44 -25.03 3.46
C SER A 182 -10.71 -25.11 4.95
N MET A 183 -10.80 -23.96 5.60
CA MET A 183 -11.22 -23.84 7.00
C MET A 183 -12.75 -24.01 7.16
N ALA A 184 -13.50 -23.92 6.06
CA ALA A 184 -14.95 -24.00 6.06
C ALA A 184 -15.45 -25.13 5.15
N SER A 185 -16.50 -25.82 5.56
CA SER A 185 -17.20 -26.83 4.76
C SER A 185 -17.95 -26.21 3.57
N ASP A 186 -18.51 -25.01 3.74
CA ASP A 186 -19.15 -24.22 2.69
C ASP A 186 -18.33 -22.94 2.42
N ARG A 187 -17.51 -22.98 1.39
CA ARG A 187 -16.64 -21.86 0.98
C ARG A 187 -17.45 -20.63 0.52
N LYS A 188 -18.64 -20.83 -0.06
CA LYS A 188 -19.49 -19.71 -0.51
C LYS A 188 -20.08 -18.97 0.68
N ALA A 189 -20.59 -19.72 1.66
CA ALA A 189 -21.11 -19.13 2.90
C ALA A 189 -20.00 -18.39 3.66
N ALA A 190 -18.82 -19.03 3.81
CA ALA A 190 -17.67 -18.40 4.47
C ALA A 190 -17.22 -17.12 3.77
N LEU A 191 -17.10 -17.14 2.44
CA LEU A 191 -16.77 -15.93 1.68
C LEU A 191 -17.79 -14.80 1.89
N LYS A 192 -19.09 -15.14 1.90
CA LYS A 192 -20.14 -14.16 2.17
C LYS A 192 -19.96 -13.51 3.56
N GLU A 193 -19.69 -14.30 4.59
CA GLU A 193 -19.44 -13.80 5.95
C GLU A 193 -18.22 -12.85 5.98
N VAL A 194 -17.14 -13.19 5.29
CA VAL A 194 -15.96 -12.32 5.19
C VAL A 194 -16.31 -10.99 4.54
N ILE A 195 -17.05 -11.00 3.44
CA ILE A 195 -17.47 -9.77 2.77
C ILE A 195 -18.35 -8.90 3.67
N GLU A 196 -19.30 -9.50 4.41
CA GLU A 196 -20.12 -8.74 5.36
C GLU A 196 -19.27 -8.16 6.51
N LYS A 197 -18.25 -8.88 6.97
CA LYS A 197 -17.28 -8.36 7.95
C LYS A 197 -16.51 -7.17 7.40
N LEU A 198 -15.99 -7.25 6.17
CA LEU A 198 -15.29 -6.14 5.53
C LEU A 198 -16.19 -4.89 5.44
N LYS A 199 -17.47 -5.06 5.08
CA LYS A 199 -18.44 -3.96 5.07
C LYS A 199 -18.71 -3.38 6.44
N ALA A 200 -18.83 -4.24 7.45
CA ALA A 200 -19.03 -3.80 8.82
C ALA A 200 -17.82 -3.00 9.35
N ASP A 201 -16.60 -3.42 9.02
CA ASP A 201 -15.38 -2.71 9.43
C ASP A 201 -15.25 -1.35 8.72
N GLN A 202 -15.66 -1.25 7.45
CA GLN A 202 -15.77 0.04 6.78
C GLN A 202 -16.80 0.96 7.43
N GLN A 203 -17.98 0.42 7.81
CA GLN A 203 -18.98 1.20 8.48
C GLN A 203 -18.50 1.73 9.83
N LYS A 204 -17.73 0.93 10.58
CA LYS A 204 -17.08 1.39 11.82
C LYS A 204 -16.09 2.54 11.54
N GLN A 205 -15.30 2.44 10.48
CA GLN A 205 -14.39 3.52 10.09
C GLN A 205 -15.15 4.80 9.71
N LYS A 206 -16.25 4.69 8.96
CA LYS A 206 -17.11 5.83 8.63
C LYS A 206 -17.67 6.48 9.88
N GLN A 207 -18.18 5.68 10.84
CA GLN A 207 -18.68 6.19 12.13
C GLN A 207 -17.58 6.86 12.95
N TYR A 208 -16.38 6.29 13.00
CA TYR A 208 -15.24 6.88 13.69
C TYR A 208 -14.91 8.28 13.16
N PHE A 209 -14.85 8.47 11.84
CA PHE A 209 -14.55 9.76 11.23
C PHE A 209 -15.76 10.71 11.11
N ALA A 210 -16.97 10.22 11.33
CA ALA A 210 -18.16 11.07 11.46
C ALA A 210 -18.16 11.87 12.77
N ASP A 211 -17.44 11.40 13.78
CA ASP A 211 -17.22 12.15 15.02
C ASP A 211 -16.19 13.28 14.74
N PRO A 212 -16.57 14.57 14.91
CA PRO A 212 -15.69 15.70 14.66
C PRO A 212 -14.41 15.67 15.50
N LYS A 213 -14.48 15.14 16.73
CA LYS A 213 -13.32 15.06 17.61
C LYS A 213 -12.30 14.05 17.06
N ASN A 214 -12.72 12.83 16.73
CA ASN A 214 -11.85 11.81 16.18
C ASN A 214 -11.19 12.27 14.88
N ARG A 215 -11.96 12.94 14.01
CA ARG A 215 -11.46 13.50 12.76
C ARG A 215 -10.42 14.59 13.01
N ALA A 216 -10.67 15.49 13.96
CA ALA A 216 -9.74 16.56 14.31
C ALA A 216 -8.45 16.00 14.95
N ASP A 217 -8.57 15.03 15.85
CA ASP A 217 -7.42 14.38 16.48
C ASP A 217 -6.53 13.69 15.43
N TYR A 218 -7.13 12.98 14.47
CA TYR A 218 -6.41 12.33 13.38
C TYR A 218 -5.67 13.34 12.48
N ILE A 219 -6.32 14.44 12.11
CA ILE A 219 -5.71 15.51 11.31
C ILE A 219 -4.53 16.17 12.07
N ALA A 220 -4.70 16.39 13.38
CA ALA A 220 -3.65 16.96 14.22
C ALA A 220 -2.43 16.03 14.31
N GLU A 221 -2.65 14.72 14.38
CA GLU A 221 -1.57 13.73 14.39
C GLU A 221 -0.82 13.70 13.04
N ARG A 222 -1.51 13.72 11.93
CA ARG A 222 -0.91 13.81 10.58
C ARG A 222 -0.04 15.07 10.45
N LYS A 223 -0.53 16.22 10.94
CA LYS A 223 0.23 17.48 10.96
C LYS A 223 1.49 17.37 11.84
N LYS A 224 1.38 16.77 13.03
CA LYS A 224 2.50 16.55 13.94
C LYS A 224 3.64 15.76 13.29
N TYR A 225 3.31 14.74 12.50
CA TYR A 225 4.27 13.89 11.80
C TYR A 225 4.59 14.36 10.38
N ARG A 226 4.12 15.53 9.98
CA ARG A 226 4.31 16.12 8.65
C ARG A 226 3.88 15.14 7.52
N THR A 227 2.88 14.31 7.79
CA THR A 227 2.45 13.26 6.86
C THR A 227 1.91 13.86 5.56
N ASP A 228 1.13 14.94 5.67
CA ASP A 228 0.53 15.58 4.50
C ASP A 228 1.58 16.19 3.57
N GLU A 229 2.66 16.75 4.14
CA GLU A 229 3.77 17.30 3.35
C GLU A 229 4.54 16.24 2.55
N ARG A 230 4.51 14.99 3.00
CA ARG A 230 5.21 13.86 2.36
C ARG A 230 4.36 13.16 1.30
N PHE A 231 3.06 13.06 1.51
CA PHE A 231 2.20 12.18 0.72
C PHE A 231 1.06 12.90 -0.01
N CYS A 232 0.63 14.08 0.45
CA CYS A 232 -0.47 14.82 -0.17
C CYS A 232 0.06 15.88 -1.15
N ASP A 233 -0.57 15.98 -2.30
CA ASP A 233 -0.30 17.02 -3.30
C ASP A 233 -1.46 18.00 -3.35
#